data_1e4ff7c3e16d5461e0ccc98cb9e170ee
#
_entry.id   1e4ff7c3e16d5461e0ccc98cb9e170ee
#
_cell.length_a   1.000
_cell.length_b   1.000
_cell.length_c   1.000
_cell.angle_alpha   90.00
_cell.angle_beta   90.00
_cell.angle_gamma   90.00
#
_symmetry.space_group_name_H-M   'P 1'
#
loop_
_entity.id
_entity.type
_entity.pdbx_description
1 polymer ?
#
loop_
_entity_poly.entity_id
_entity_poly.type
_entity_poly.pdbx_seq_one_letter_code
_entity_poly.pdbx_strand_id
1 'polypeptide(L)'
;MQVSTAAVPPRRRFLLTLGATALLGAAIAIAGPAQAQDWKELRASGKLGERYDGFLVARDSSAAGVAGDVNKQRRELYIQRASEQGTTVDQVGRIYFQENLSRLPNGTWILLEDGSWVQK
;
A
#
# COMPACT_ATOMS: atom_id res chain seq x y z
N MET A 1 26.75 26.95 -55.81
CA MET A 1 26.05 25.73 -55.33
C MET A 1 26.08 25.74 -53.84
N GLN A 2 24.98 26.08 -53.24
CA GLN A 2 24.87 26.00 -51.78
C GLN A 2 24.23 24.68 -51.42
N VAL A 3 24.99 23.87 -50.73
CA VAL A 3 24.43 22.67 -50.11
C VAL A 3 23.71 23.14 -48.87
N SER A 4 22.40 23.10 -48.93
CA SER A 4 21.59 23.33 -47.77
C SER A 4 21.75 22.13 -46.85
N THR A 5 22.56 22.30 -45.83
CA THR A 5 22.54 21.37 -44.73
C THR A 5 21.25 21.59 -43.97
N ALA A 6 20.30 20.72 -44.25
CA ALA A 6 19.10 20.65 -43.41
C ALA A 6 19.56 20.37 -41.98
N ALA A 7 19.34 21.30 -41.10
CA ALA A 7 19.56 21.09 -39.70
C ALA A 7 18.65 19.94 -39.24
N VAL A 8 19.26 18.86 -38.87
CA VAL A 8 18.55 17.77 -38.23
C VAL A 8 17.99 18.31 -36.92
N PRO A 9 16.70 18.32 -36.74
CA PRO A 9 16.15 18.79 -35.47
C PRO A 9 16.69 17.89 -34.35
N PRO A 10 17.03 18.48 -33.22
CA PRO A 10 17.48 17.68 -32.10
C PRO A 10 16.39 16.65 -31.80
N ARG A 11 16.75 15.43 -31.93
CA ARG A 11 15.88 14.35 -31.44
C ARG A 11 15.65 14.63 -29.97
N ARG A 12 14.47 15.12 -29.68
CA ARG A 12 14.02 15.14 -28.30
C ARG A 12 14.09 13.70 -27.84
N ARG A 13 15.15 13.39 -27.16
CA ARG A 13 15.20 12.18 -26.39
C ARG A 13 14.12 12.34 -25.33
N PHE A 14 12.97 11.79 -25.61
CA PHE A 14 12.06 11.48 -24.54
C PHE A 14 12.81 10.48 -23.68
N LEU A 15 13.48 10.97 -22.69
CA LEU A 15 13.81 10.18 -21.55
C LEU A 15 12.47 9.87 -20.91
N LEU A 16 11.85 8.83 -21.39
CA LEU A 16 10.97 8.07 -20.57
C LEU A 16 11.83 7.53 -19.45
N THR A 17 12.06 8.37 -18.48
CA THR A 17 12.33 7.87 -17.16
C THR A 17 11.05 7.19 -16.75
N LEU A 18 10.94 5.96 -17.16
CA LEU A 18 10.21 5.00 -16.40
C LEU A 18 10.92 4.96 -15.06
N GLY A 19 10.59 5.95 -14.26
CA GLY A 19 10.75 5.78 -12.86
C GLY A 19 9.87 4.60 -12.51
N ALA A 20 10.40 3.43 -12.65
CA ALA A 20 9.91 2.30 -11.90
C ALA A 20 10.23 2.63 -10.46
N THR A 21 9.60 3.63 -9.98
CA THR A 21 9.45 3.83 -8.59
C THR A 21 8.67 2.63 -8.14
N ALA A 22 9.38 1.70 -7.62
CA ALA A 22 8.81 0.76 -6.69
C ALA A 22 8.25 1.61 -5.54
N LEU A 23 7.12 2.21 -5.76
CA LEU A 23 6.36 3.00 -4.79
C LEU A 23 5.65 2.08 -3.82
N LEU A 24 6.21 0.92 -3.60
CA LEU A 24 5.69 -0.03 -2.67
C LEU A 24 5.82 0.45 -1.23
N GLY A 25 6.67 1.39 -0.97
CA GLY A 25 6.87 1.86 0.39
C GLY A 25 6.09 3.10 0.77
N ALA A 26 5.55 3.82 -0.20
CA ALA A 26 5.11 5.17 0.11
C ALA A 26 3.62 5.30 0.29
N ALA A 27 2.87 4.34 -0.04
CA ALA A 27 1.57 4.76 -0.39
C ALA A 27 0.47 4.03 0.30
N ILE A 28 0.54 3.98 1.57
CA ILE A 28 -0.71 3.86 2.29
C ILE A 28 -0.98 5.18 3.04
N ALA A 29 -0.84 6.25 2.36
CA ALA A 29 -1.42 7.51 2.76
C ALA A 29 -2.86 7.51 2.28
N ILE A 30 -3.68 6.72 2.90
CA ILE A 30 -4.99 6.39 2.39
C ILE A 30 -5.96 7.17 3.15
N ALA A 31 -6.05 7.99 3.72
CA ALA A 31 -7.14 8.73 4.33
C ALA A 31 -6.67 10.15 4.53
N GLY A 32 -7.56 11.06 4.63
CA GLY A 32 -7.25 12.38 5.13
C GLY A 32 -6.44 12.28 6.43
N PRO A 33 -5.62 13.28 6.79
CA PRO A 33 -4.68 13.21 7.91
C PRO A 33 -5.31 12.77 9.24
N ALA A 34 -6.55 13.14 9.52
CA ALA A 34 -7.24 12.78 10.75
C ALA A 34 -7.57 11.28 10.83
N GLN A 35 -8.08 10.69 9.75
CA GLN A 35 -8.41 9.26 9.73
C GLN A 35 -7.16 8.39 9.74
N ALA A 36 -6.10 8.82 9.05
CA ALA A 36 -4.83 8.10 9.05
C ALA A 36 -4.21 8.06 10.45
N GLN A 37 -4.34 9.12 11.23
CA GLN A 37 -3.85 9.16 12.60
C GLN A 37 -4.69 8.27 13.51
N ASP A 38 -6.01 8.32 13.39
CA ASP A 38 -6.93 7.55 14.23
C ASP A 38 -6.69 6.04 14.11
N TRP A 39 -6.55 5.52 12.92
CA TRP A 39 -6.33 4.09 12.75
C TRP A 39 -4.95 3.64 13.25
N LYS A 40 -3.94 4.48 13.13
CA LYS A 40 -2.60 4.17 13.68
C LYS A 40 -2.60 4.16 15.21
N GLU A 41 -3.31 5.06 15.83
CA GLU A 41 -3.49 5.08 17.28
C GLU A 41 -4.28 3.87 17.78
N LEU A 42 -5.35 3.50 17.08
CA LEU A 42 -6.12 2.30 17.39
C LEU A 42 -5.29 1.02 17.24
N ARG A 43 -4.43 0.97 16.23
CA ARG A 43 -3.50 -0.14 16.06
C ARG A 43 -2.47 -0.18 17.20
N ALA A 44 -1.91 0.95 17.57
CA ALA A 44 -0.94 1.04 18.66
C ALA A 44 -1.55 0.66 20.01
N SER A 45 -2.82 0.96 20.24
CA SER A 45 -3.56 0.59 21.46
C SER A 45 -4.01 -0.87 21.49
N GLY A 46 -3.84 -1.61 20.40
CA GLY A 46 -4.28 -3.01 20.29
C GLY A 46 -5.76 -3.20 19.92
N LYS A 47 -6.48 -2.12 19.62
CA LYS A 47 -7.88 -2.19 19.16
C LYS A 47 -8.01 -2.60 17.70
N LEU A 48 -6.96 -2.40 16.91
CA LEU A 48 -6.79 -2.90 15.56
C LEU A 48 -5.57 -3.79 15.48
N GLY A 49 -5.63 -4.78 14.61
CA GLY A 49 -4.48 -5.60 14.22
C GLY A 49 -4.30 -5.61 12.71
N GLU A 50 -3.13 -5.99 12.28
CA GLU A 50 -2.83 -6.25 10.87
C GLU A 50 -3.10 -7.72 10.57
N ARG A 51 -3.65 -8.01 9.40
CA ARG A 51 -3.91 -9.37 8.95
C ARG A 51 -2.94 -9.75 7.82
N TYR A 52 -2.60 -11.02 7.76
CA TYR A 52 -1.67 -11.60 6.79
C TYR A 52 -1.95 -11.25 5.32
N ASP A 53 -3.19 -10.92 4.99
CA ASP A 53 -3.62 -10.56 3.63
C ASP A 53 -3.64 -9.05 3.35
N GLY A 54 -3.05 -8.25 4.24
CA GLY A 54 -2.86 -6.83 4.03
C GLY A 54 -4.04 -5.94 4.44
N PHE A 55 -4.99 -6.47 5.18
CA PHE A 55 -6.12 -5.70 5.72
C PHE A 55 -6.03 -5.53 7.24
N LEU A 56 -6.74 -4.54 7.76
CA LEU A 56 -6.91 -4.36 9.20
C LEU A 56 -8.02 -5.26 9.74
N VAL A 57 -7.89 -5.67 10.97
CA VAL A 57 -8.93 -6.38 11.72
C VAL A 57 -9.22 -5.63 13.01
N ALA A 58 -10.49 -5.35 13.26
CA ALA A 58 -10.91 -4.81 14.55
C ALA A 58 -10.81 -5.89 15.63
N ARG A 59 -10.08 -5.59 16.68
CA ARG A 59 -10.00 -6.43 17.90
C ARG A 59 -10.95 -5.93 18.99
N ASP A 60 -11.43 -4.71 18.81
CA ASP A 60 -12.44 -4.07 19.63
C ASP A 60 -13.56 -3.55 18.73
N SER A 61 -14.80 -3.70 19.15
CA SER A 61 -15.95 -3.27 18.34
C SER A 61 -15.96 -1.79 18.03
N SER A 62 -15.39 -0.96 18.90
CA SER A 62 -15.27 0.48 18.68
C SER A 62 -14.38 0.85 17.48
N ALA A 63 -13.50 -0.06 17.05
CA ALA A 63 -12.58 0.14 15.95
C ALA A 63 -13.10 -0.39 14.61
N ALA A 64 -14.25 -1.04 14.58
CA ALA A 64 -14.77 -1.72 13.38
C ALA A 64 -15.04 -0.73 12.24
N GLY A 65 -15.59 0.43 12.52
CA GLY A 65 -15.87 1.45 11.50
C GLY A 65 -14.60 1.97 10.84
N VAL A 66 -13.59 2.27 11.62
CA VAL A 66 -12.29 2.75 11.11
C VAL A 66 -11.61 1.64 10.30
N ALA A 67 -11.63 0.41 10.78
CA ALA A 67 -11.09 -0.73 10.04
C ALA A 67 -11.77 -0.88 8.67
N GLY A 68 -13.09 -0.78 8.62
CA GLY A 68 -13.86 -0.86 7.38
C GLY A 68 -13.48 0.23 6.39
N ASP A 69 -13.34 1.46 6.84
CA ASP A 69 -12.97 2.60 5.99
C ASP A 69 -11.56 2.45 5.41
N VAL A 70 -10.60 2.10 6.24
CA VAL A 70 -9.22 1.85 5.79
C VAL A 70 -9.16 0.68 4.83
N ASN A 71 -9.85 -0.41 5.13
CA ASN A 71 -9.86 -1.59 4.28
C ASN A 71 -10.49 -1.32 2.92
N LYS A 72 -11.52 -0.49 2.86
CA LYS A 72 -12.10 -0.06 1.57
C LYS A 72 -11.05 0.61 0.69
N GLN A 73 -10.29 1.52 1.25
CA GLN A 73 -9.25 2.24 0.53
C GLN A 73 -8.08 1.32 0.14
N ARG A 74 -7.66 0.43 1.05
CA ARG A 74 -6.64 -0.57 0.74
C ARG A 74 -7.08 -1.51 -0.37
N ARG A 75 -8.34 -1.94 -0.35
CA ARG A 75 -8.90 -2.81 -1.39
C ARG A 75 -8.88 -2.13 -2.77
N GLU A 76 -9.27 -0.86 -2.85
CA GLU A 76 -9.21 -0.10 -4.10
C GLU A 76 -7.77 -0.04 -4.66
N LEU A 77 -6.79 0.20 -3.79
CA LEU A 77 -5.38 0.19 -4.17
C LEU A 77 -4.93 -1.20 -4.64
N TYR A 78 -5.31 -2.26 -3.93
CA TYR A 78 -4.92 -3.63 -4.28
C TYR A 78 -5.56 -4.08 -5.60
N ILE A 79 -6.81 -3.69 -5.85
CA ILE A 79 -7.49 -3.93 -7.14
C ILE A 79 -6.72 -3.27 -8.28
N GLN A 80 -6.34 -2.02 -8.11
CA GLN A 80 -5.55 -1.31 -9.11
C GLN A 80 -4.22 -1.99 -9.38
N ARG A 81 -3.49 -2.35 -8.34
CA ARG A 81 -2.20 -3.03 -8.47
C ARG A 81 -2.32 -4.41 -9.08
N ALA A 82 -3.33 -5.16 -8.69
CA ALA A 82 -3.61 -6.48 -9.26
C ALA A 82 -3.87 -6.40 -10.77
N SER A 83 -4.64 -5.42 -11.20
CA SER A 83 -4.92 -5.18 -12.62
C SER A 83 -3.64 -4.81 -13.39
N GLU A 84 -2.80 -3.93 -12.84
CA GLU A 84 -1.54 -3.52 -13.47
C GLU A 84 -0.54 -4.66 -13.58
N GLN A 85 -0.53 -5.57 -12.63
CA GLN A 85 0.46 -6.65 -12.52
C GLN A 85 -0.04 -7.99 -13.03
N GLY A 86 -1.30 -8.09 -13.44
CA GLY A 86 -1.90 -9.35 -13.89
C GLY A 86 -1.99 -10.41 -12.79
N THR A 87 -2.28 -10.00 -11.57
CA THR A 87 -2.39 -10.87 -10.41
C THR A 87 -3.72 -10.66 -9.65
N THR A 88 -3.86 -11.25 -8.49
CA THR A 88 -5.06 -11.18 -7.68
C THR A 88 -4.94 -10.16 -6.55
N VAL A 89 -6.07 -9.66 -6.08
CA VAL A 89 -6.14 -8.76 -4.91
C VAL A 89 -5.54 -9.44 -3.67
N ASP A 90 -5.80 -10.72 -3.47
CA ASP A 90 -5.25 -11.48 -2.35
C ASP A 90 -3.71 -11.52 -2.39
N GLN A 91 -3.14 -11.80 -3.54
CA GLN A 91 -1.67 -11.82 -3.69
C GLN A 91 -1.04 -10.45 -3.45
N VAL A 92 -1.65 -9.39 -3.98
CA VAL A 92 -1.16 -8.03 -3.74
C VAL A 92 -1.20 -7.70 -2.25
N GLY A 93 -2.30 -7.99 -1.58
CA GLY A 93 -2.45 -7.72 -0.15
C GLY A 93 -1.44 -8.49 0.72
N ARG A 94 -1.19 -9.75 0.40
CA ARG A 94 -0.18 -10.57 1.09
C ARG A 94 1.23 -10.00 0.92
N ILE A 95 1.57 -9.55 -0.26
CA ILE A 95 2.87 -8.93 -0.53
C ILE A 95 2.99 -7.61 0.25
N TYR A 96 1.96 -6.80 0.26
CA TYR A 96 1.95 -5.57 1.05
C TYR A 96 2.17 -5.83 2.53
N PHE A 97 1.49 -6.82 3.07
CA PHE A 97 1.70 -7.22 4.46
C PHE A 97 3.15 -7.61 4.73
N GLN A 98 3.74 -8.46 3.91
CA GLN A 98 5.12 -8.93 4.09
C GLN A 98 6.13 -7.78 3.98
N GLU A 99 5.96 -6.90 3.01
CA GLU A 99 6.85 -5.76 2.82
C GLU A 99 6.77 -4.74 3.96
N ASN A 100 5.61 -4.60 4.57
CA ASN A 100 5.40 -3.66 5.66
C ASN A 100 5.67 -4.25 7.04
N LEU A 101 5.80 -5.56 7.16
CA LEU A 101 5.96 -6.24 8.44
C LEU A 101 7.14 -5.68 9.26
N SER A 102 8.28 -5.43 8.63
CA SER A 102 9.45 -4.88 9.30
C SER A 102 9.25 -3.44 9.81
N ARG A 103 8.31 -2.73 9.22
CA ARG A 103 8.01 -1.33 9.56
C ARG A 103 6.91 -1.19 10.61
N LEU A 104 6.21 -2.25 10.90
CA LEU A 104 5.18 -2.22 11.93
C LEU A 104 5.83 -1.94 13.30
N PRO A 105 5.23 -1.10 14.14
CA PRO A 105 5.71 -0.90 15.49
C PRO A 105 5.76 -2.20 16.28
N ASN A 106 6.75 -2.33 17.16
CA ASN A 106 6.79 -3.45 18.10
C ASN A 106 5.53 -3.45 18.96
N GLY A 107 4.99 -4.62 19.21
CA GLY A 107 3.72 -4.80 19.91
C GLY A 107 2.48 -4.78 19.03
N THR A 108 2.61 -4.52 17.72
CA THR A 108 1.49 -4.60 16.79
C THR A 108 0.91 -6.01 16.79
N TRP A 109 -0.41 -6.12 16.95
CA TRP A 109 -1.11 -7.38 16.84
C TRP A 109 -1.26 -7.80 15.38
N ILE A 110 -0.98 -9.06 15.12
CA ILE A 110 -0.99 -9.66 13.79
C ILE A 110 -1.87 -10.89 13.83
N LEU A 111 -2.86 -10.95 12.92
CA LEU A 111 -3.67 -12.12 12.68
C LEU A 111 -3.04 -12.96 11.58
N LEU A 112 -2.62 -14.17 11.94
CA LEU A 112 -2.04 -15.12 11.00
C LEU A 112 -3.13 -15.87 10.22
N GLU A 113 -2.71 -16.53 9.15
CA GLU A 113 -3.62 -17.26 8.25
C GLU A 113 -4.34 -18.40 8.96
N ASP A 114 -3.75 -19.01 9.97
CA ASP A 114 -4.36 -20.06 10.78
C ASP A 114 -5.39 -19.54 11.81
N GLY A 115 -5.62 -18.23 11.86
CA GLY A 115 -6.53 -17.59 12.79
C GLY A 115 -5.93 -17.23 14.13
N SER A 116 -4.67 -17.52 14.38
CA SER A 116 -4.00 -17.17 15.63
C SER A 116 -3.53 -15.72 15.64
N TRP A 117 -3.49 -15.11 16.82
CA TRP A 117 -2.96 -13.78 17.05
C TRP A 117 -1.55 -13.85 17.63
N VAL A 118 -0.66 -13.07 17.06
CA VAL A 118 0.69 -12.85 17.58
C VAL A 118 0.97 -11.36 17.69
N GLN A 119 1.93 -10.99 18.50
CA GLN A 119 2.48 -9.61 18.53
C GLN A 119 3.85 -9.58 17.89
N LYS A 120 4.07 -8.52 17.15
CA LYS A 120 5.41 -8.23 16.65
C LYS A 120 6.35 -7.85 17.80
#